data_904e04275cb972869e6fedd483cb90a1
#
_entry.id   904e04275cb972869e6fedd483cb90a1
#
_cell.length_a   1.000
_cell.length_b   1.000
_cell.length_c   1.000
_cell.angle_alpha   90.00
_cell.angle_beta   90.00
_cell.angle_gamma   90.00
#
_symmetry.space_group_name_H-M   'P 1'
#
loop_
_entity.id
_entity.type
_entity.pdbx_description
1 polymer ?
#
loop_
_entity_poly.entity_id
_entity_poly.type
_entity_poly.pdbx_seq_one_letter_code
_entity_poly.pdbx_strand_id
1 'polypeptide(L)'
;MHDTTRPDLAYRRVVALTAALFLSYLSVAMALPAVPVHVVQGLGLDNAYGGLAVGIAFLSTILTRGRAGAWADRLGGKLCMQRGLVIYAAAGVICLLASWPGLTAGASYTVLILGRLLLGLGESVAMVGMISWGIGLMGHARSGQVMALVGMGMYGAFALGGPLGLMLLDRLGFGGLMAVTAALPLAGLVAIHWLPAVAPQAGKREPFWRIIGRIWRPGAAVGLQGVGFAALGAFFSLYFLSRGWPHAGLGLTCFGVGFVLMRLLGGHLPDRIGGAPVAIVSLAVEACGQYLLWMAPGPYAALAGALLTGLGCSLVFPAMGSEVVKQVPPHLRGTALGGFAAFQDLAYGATGPVAGILADSWGYSFVFLIGGLAATLGLWMAITTRRVEGDAAA
;
A
#
# COMPACT_ATOMS: atom_id res chain seq x y z
N MET A 1 -4.46 -8.19 38.10
CA MET A 1 -3.17 -8.89 37.96
C MET A 1 -2.71 -8.72 36.51
N HIS A 2 -1.82 -7.74 36.23
CA HIS A 2 -1.18 -7.60 34.93
C HIS A 2 -0.09 -8.68 34.87
N ASP A 3 -0.37 -9.73 34.11
CA ASP A 3 0.67 -10.66 33.67
C ASP A 3 1.57 -9.88 32.72
N THR A 4 2.70 -9.40 33.24
CA THR A 4 3.80 -8.83 32.46
C THR A 4 4.38 -9.94 31.60
N THR A 5 3.68 -10.27 30.52
CA THR A 5 4.10 -11.24 29.51
C THR A 5 5.54 -10.95 29.12
N ARG A 6 6.38 -11.98 29.26
CA ARG A 6 7.80 -11.96 28.86
C ARG A 6 7.90 -11.25 27.51
N PRO A 7 8.80 -10.29 27.36
CA PRO A 7 8.93 -9.45 26.13
C PRO A 7 8.95 -10.29 24.85
N ASP A 8 9.55 -11.47 24.92
CA ASP A 8 9.63 -12.44 23.80
C ASP A 8 8.27 -13.01 23.37
N LEU A 9 7.34 -13.20 24.32
CA LEU A 9 6.02 -13.74 23.99
C LEU A 9 5.15 -12.68 23.28
N ALA A 10 5.23 -11.42 23.72
CA ALA A 10 4.55 -10.30 23.06
C ALA A 10 5.06 -10.14 21.63
N TYR A 11 6.38 -10.18 21.42
CA TYR A 11 6.98 -10.10 20.10
C TYR A 11 6.53 -11.24 19.18
N ARG A 12 6.57 -12.50 19.65
CA ARG A 12 6.08 -13.67 18.89
C ARG A 12 4.62 -13.52 18.48
N ARG A 13 3.76 -12.98 19.35
CA ARG A 13 2.35 -12.71 19.03
C ARG A 13 2.21 -11.68 17.91
N VAL A 14 2.99 -10.60 17.95
CA VAL A 14 2.97 -9.58 16.89
C VAL A 14 3.54 -10.12 15.59
N VAL A 15 4.54 -11.00 15.61
CA VAL A 15 5.03 -11.73 14.44
C VAL A 15 3.92 -12.58 13.81
N ALA A 16 3.10 -13.26 14.62
CA ALA A 16 1.94 -14.01 14.11
C ALA A 16 0.88 -13.09 13.47
N LEU A 17 0.63 -11.90 14.06
CA LEU A 17 -0.23 -10.89 13.44
C LEU A 17 0.35 -10.39 12.11
N THR A 18 1.67 -10.19 12.05
CA THR A 18 2.38 -9.81 10.83
C THR A 18 2.27 -10.88 9.75
N ALA A 19 2.36 -12.17 10.11
CA ALA A 19 2.16 -13.26 9.16
C ALA A 19 0.72 -13.28 8.60
N ALA A 20 -0.29 -13.05 9.44
CA ALA A 20 -1.68 -12.94 8.97
C ALA A 20 -1.89 -11.72 8.06
N LEU A 21 -1.26 -10.59 8.40
CA LEU A 21 -1.25 -9.39 7.56
C LEU A 21 -0.56 -9.66 6.22
N PHE A 22 0.60 -10.31 6.24
CA PHE A 22 1.33 -10.72 5.04
C PHE A 22 0.46 -11.55 4.10
N LEU A 23 -0.26 -12.56 4.61
CA LEU A 23 -1.18 -13.38 3.79
C LEU A 23 -2.29 -12.52 3.16
N SER A 24 -2.85 -11.57 3.91
CA SER A 24 -3.89 -10.68 3.40
C SER A 24 -3.34 -9.73 2.34
N TYR A 25 -2.16 -9.15 2.56
CA TYR A 25 -1.50 -8.30 1.56
C TYR A 25 -0.99 -9.09 0.36
N LEU A 26 -0.65 -10.37 0.51
CA LEU A 26 -0.31 -11.24 -0.60
C LEU A 26 -1.51 -11.40 -1.55
N SER A 27 -2.75 -11.47 -1.02
CA SER A 27 -3.97 -11.44 -1.83
C SER A 27 -4.07 -10.17 -2.68
N VAL A 28 -3.79 -9.00 -2.07
CA VAL A 28 -3.77 -7.71 -2.79
C VAL A 28 -2.66 -7.66 -3.82
N ALA A 29 -1.45 -8.05 -3.42
CA ALA A 29 -0.26 -8.00 -4.26
C ALA A 29 -0.34 -8.91 -5.49
N MET A 30 -0.97 -10.09 -5.37
CA MET A 30 -1.25 -10.97 -6.51
C MET A 30 -2.30 -10.37 -7.45
N ALA A 31 -3.32 -9.74 -6.90
CA ALA A 31 -4.39 -9.11 -7.69
C ALA A 31 -3.91 -7.82 -8.39
N LEU A 32 -2.91 -7.13 -7.84
CA LEU A 32 -2.49 -5.82 -8.32
C LEU A 32 -2.09 -5.81 -9.81
N PRO A 33 -1.20 -6.70 -10.32
CA PRO A 33 -0.91 -6.79 -11.74
C PRO A 33 -1.95 -7.63 -12.51
N ALA A 34 -2.59 -8.60 -11.87
CA ALA A 34 -3.46 -9.55 -12.56
C ALA A 34 -4.84 -8.97 -12.92
N VAL A 35 -5.38 -8.07 -12.06
CA VAL A 35 -6.68 -7.44 -12.31
C VAL A 35 -6.66 -6.57 -13.57
N PRO A 36 -5.71 -5.64 -13.79
CA PRO A 36 -5.64 -4.90 -15.04
C PRO A 36 -5.46 -5.80 -16.26
N VAL A 37 -4.60 -6.82 -16.17
CA VAL A 37 -4.41 -7.80 -17.26
C VAL A 37 -5.73 -8.51 -17.59
N HIS A 38 -6.48 -8.97 -16.58
CA HIS A 38 -7.78 -9.60 -16.81
C HIS A 38 -8.80 -8.62 -17.40
N VAL A 39 -8.87 -7.39 -16.92
CA VAL A 39 -9.82 -6.39 -17.42
C VAL A 39 -9.52 -6.03 -18.88
N VAL A 40 -8.24 -5.82 -19.23
CA VAL A 40 -7.86 -5.39 -20.58
C VAL A 40 -7.85 -6.58 -21.55
N GLN A 41 -7.18 -7.69 -21.21
CA GLN A 41 -7.02 -8.82 -22.12
C GLN A 41 -8.16 -9.84 -22.03
N GLY A 42 -8.73 -10.05 -20.84
CA GLY A 42 -9.81 -11.02 -20.62
C GLY A 42 -11.19 -10.49 -20.92
N LEU A 43 -11.50 -9.26 -20.49
CA LEU A 43 -12.81 -8.64 -20.71
C LEU A 43 -12.84 -7.72 -21.94
N GLY A 44 -11.68 -7.39 -22.55
CA GLY A 44 -11.58 -6.50 -23.71
C GLY A 44 -11.95 -5.05 -23.42
N LEU A 45 -11.79 -4.58 -22.17
CA LEU A 45 -12.06 -3.20 -21.76
C LEU A 45 -10.79 -2.35 -21.83
N ASP A 46 -10.95 -1.03 -21.88
CA ASP A 46 -9.84 -0.08 -21.93
C ASP A 46 -8.99 -0.08 -20.66
N ASN A 47 -7.76 0.39 -20.75
CA ASN A 47 -6.83 0.49 -19.62
C ASN A 47 -7.37 1.38 -18.48
N ALA A 48 -8.19 2.38 -18.79
CA ALA A 48 -8.87 3.21 -17.80
C ALA A 48 -9.71 2.36 -16.82
N TYR A 49 -10.45 1.35 -17.34
CA TYR A 49 -11.21 0.40 -16.51
C TYR A 49 -10.28 -0.51 -15.70
N GLY A 50 -9.15 -0.95 -16.26
CA GLY A 50 -8.13 -1.72 -15.55
C GLY A 50 -7.55 -0.94 -14.38
N GLY A 51 -7.17 0.32 -14.62
CA GLY A 51 -6.68 1.23 -13.61
C GLY A 51 -7.71 1.55 -12.52
N LEU A 52 -8.98 1.78 -12.90
CA LEU A 52 -10.07 2.00 -11.96
C LEU A 52 -10.31 0.78 -11.06
N ALA A 53 -10.27 -0.43 -11.61
CA ALA A 53 -10.44 -1.65 -10.82
C ALA A 53 -9.35 -1.82 -9.75
N VAL A 54 -8.14 -1.30 -9.96
CA VAL A 54 -7.09 -1.23 -8.93
C VAL A 54 -7.34 -0.07 -7.97
N GLY A 55 -7.53 1.13 -8.49
CA GLY A 55 -7.60 2.37 -7.70
C GLY A 55 -8.80 2.45 -6.76
N ILE A 56 -9.94 1.87 -7.14
CA ILE A 56 -11.19 1.97 -6.38
C ILE A 56 -11.09 1.32 -4.98
N ALA A 57 -10.25 0.30 -4.82
CA ALA A 57 -9.99 -0.30 -3.53
C ALA A 57 -9.35 0.69 -2.56
N PHE A 58 -8.34 1.46 -3.02
CA PHE A 58 -7.67 2.47 -2.20
C PHE A 58 -8.59 3.64 -1.86
N LEU A 59 -9.45 4.07 -2.78
CA LEU A 59 -10.47 5.08 -2.49
C LEU A 59 -11.45 4.60 -1.41
N SER A 60 -11.87 3.33 -1.47
CA SER A 60 -12.69 2.71 -0.41
C SER A 60 -11.96 2.67 0.93
N THR A 61 -10.65 2.38 0.93
CA THR A 61 -9.82 2.39 2.14
C THR A 61 -9.83 3.76 2.81
N ILE A 62 -9.66 4.85 2.06
CA ILE A 62 -9.69 6.23 2.60
C ILE A 62 -11.05 6.54 3.24
N LEU A 63 -12.14 6.30 2.50
CA LEU A 63 -13.51 6.63 2.94
C LEU A 63 -13.91 5.87 4.21
N THR A 64 -13.36 4.68 4.41
CA THR A 64 -13.68 3.79 5.53
C THR A 64 -12.72 3.89 6.71
N ARG A 65 -11.52 4.49 6.54
CA ARG A 65 -10.46 4.56 7.57
C ARG A 65 -10.92 5.20 8.88
N GLY A 66 -11.72 6.26 8.81
CA GLY A 66 -12.28 6.90 10.01
C GLY A 66 -13.21 5.97 10.81
N ARG A 67 -14.07 5.21 10.10
CA ARG A 67 -14.97 4.22 10.71
C ARG A 67 -14.19 3.03 11.27
N ALA A 68 -13.20 2.53 10.54
CA ALA A 68 -12.32 1.44 10.99
C ALA A 68 -11.62 1.80 12.30
N GLY A 69 -11.13 3.02 12.41
CA GLY A 69 -10.55 3.52 13.64
C GLY A 69 -11.54 3.58 14.81
N ALA A 70 -12.76 4.10 14.58
CA ALA A 70 -13.80 4.13 15.60
C ALA A 70 -14.21 2.70 16.05
N TRP A 71 -14.19 1.73 15.15
CA TRP A 71 -14.43 0.33 15.48
C TRP A 71 -13.29 -0.26 16.32
N ALA A 72 -12.03 0.02 15.99
CA ALA A 72 -10.89 -0.44 16.80
C ALA A 72 -10.92 0.12 18.22
N ASP A 73 -11.33 1.38 18.39
CA ASP A 73 -11.47 2.02 19.70
C ASP A 73 -12.62 1.43 20.54
N ARG A 74 -13.71 0.99 19.89
CA ARG A 74 -14.91 0.44 20.59
C ARG A 74 -14.85 -1.06 20.79
N LEU A 75 -14.40 -1.79 19.77
CA LEU A 75 -14.46 -3.25 19.72
C LEU A 75 -13.12 -3.91 20.11
N GLY A 76 -12.04 -3.13 20.12
CA GLY A 76 -10.67 -3.59 20.30
C GLY A 76 -10.02 -4.09 19.01
N GLY A 77 -8.69 -4.03 18.99
CA GLY A 77 -7.89 -4.34 17.80
C GLY A 77 -8.07 -5.77 17.29
N LYS A 78 -8.20 -6.76 18.18
CA LYS A 78 -8.40 -8.17 17.80
C LYS A 78 -9.66 -8.35 16.94
N LEU A 79 -10.82 -7.94 17.45
CA LEU A 79 -12.09 -8.12 16.77
C LEU A 79 -12.15 -7.32 15.48
N CYS A 80 -11.51 -6.13 15.46
CA CYS A 80 -11.39 -5.29 14.29
C CYS A 80 -10.58 -6.01 13.20
N MET A 81 -9.39 -6.53 13.52
CA MET A 81 -8.56 -7.28 12.56
C MET A 81 -9.29 -8.53 12.03
N GLN A 82 -9.91 -9.32 12.91
CA GLN A 82 -10.65 -10.52 12.51
C GLN A 82 -11.80 -10.21 11.55
N ARG A 83 -12.60 -9.18 11.83
CA ARG A 83 -13.68 -8.72 10.92
C ARG A 83 -13.12 -8.23 9.60
N GLY A 84 -12.01 -7.49 9.63
CA GLY A 84 -11.31 -7.05 8.42
C GLY A 84 -10.90 -8.23 7.54
N LEU A 85 -10.32 -9.29 8.11
CA LEU A 85 -9.92 -10.50 7.38
C LEU A 85 -11.12 -11.24 6.77
N VAL A 86 -12.27 -11.29 7.47
CA VAL A 86 -13.51 -11.87 6.93
C VAL A 86 -14.03 -11.03 5.74
N ILE A 87 -13.99 -9.70 5.86
CA ILE A 87 -14.39 -8.79 4.77
C ILE A 87 -13.45 -8.96 3.57
N TYR A 88 -12.14 -9.11 3.79
CA TYR A 88 -11.18 -9.42 2.73
C TYR A 88 -11.52 -10.71 1.98
N ALA A 89 -11.82 -11.78 2.73
CA ALA A 89 -12.21 -13.06 2.14
C ALA A 89 -13.51 -12.94 1.33
N ALA A 90 -14.51 -12.25 1.88
CA ALA A 90 -15.77 -11.98 1.18
C ALA A 90 -15.55 -11.17 -0.11
N ALA A 91 -14.66 -10.19 -0.08
CA ALA A 91 -14.25 -9.43 -1.28
C ALA A 91 -13.63 -10.34 -2.34
N GLY A 92 -12.75 -11.27 -1.94
CA GLY A 92 -12.17 -12.27 -2.84
C GLY A 92 -13.23 -13.18 -3.46
N VAL A 93 -14.23 -13.61 -2.67
CA VAL A 93 -15.37 -14.40 -3.16
C VAL A 93 -16.23 -13.61 -4.17
N ILE A 94 -16.49 -12.32 -3.92
CA ILE A 94 -17.21 -11.47 -4.89
C ILE A 94 -16.39 -11.32 -6.17
N CYS A 95 -15.07 -11.08 -6.08
CA CYS A 95 -14.22 -11.03 -7.26
C CYS A 95 -14.17 -12.39 -8.01
N LEU A 96 -14.25 -13.52 -7.29
CA LEU A 96 -14.40 -14.85 -7.90
C LEU A 96 -15.69 -14.95 -8.71
N LEU A 97 -16.82 -14.44 -8.20
CA LEU A 97 -18.09 -14.44 -8.92
C LEU A 97 -18.03 -13.62 -10.22
N ALA A 98 -17.12 -12.63 -10.32
CA ALA A 98 -16.89 -11.89 -11.56
C ALA A 98 -16.39 -12.78 -12.72
N SER A 99 -15.81 -13.96 -12.42
CA SER A 99 -15.37 -14.93 -13.43
C SER A 99 -16.45 -15.97 -13.80
N TRP A 100 -17.70 -15.78 -13.36
CA TRP A 100 -18.78 -16.75 -13.62
C TRP A 100 -19.08 -16.87 -15.12
N PRO A 101 -19.11 -18.10 -15.68
CA PRO A 101 -19.44 -18.31 -17.09
C PRO A 101 -20.82 -17.75 -17.44
N GLY A 102 -20.92 -17.03 -18.55
CA GLY A 102 -22.16 -16.43 -19.02
C GLY A 102 -22.42 -14.99 -18.58
N LEU A 103 -21.57 -14.39 -17.75
CA LEU A 103 -21.64 -12.95 -17.49
C LEU A 103 -21.14 -12.17 -18.73
N THR A 104 -21.83 -11.07 -19.05
CA THR A 104 -21.30 -10.09 -20.01
C THR A 104 -20.09 -9.39 -19.44
N ALA A 105 -19.21 -8.84 -20.27
CA ALA A 105 -18.03 -8.10 -19.82
C ALA A 105 -18.39 -6.97 -18.84
N GLY A 106 -19.48 -6.23 -19.10
CA GLY A 106 -19.97 -5.18 -18.21
C GLY A 106 -20.48 -5.70 -16.86
N ALA A 107 -21.19 -6.83 -16.84
CA ALA A 107 -21.66 -7.45 -15.60
C ALA A 107 -20.49 -8.00 -14.77
N SER A 108 -19.55 -8.71 -15.41
CA SER A 108 -18.31 -9.19 -14.79
C SER A 108 -17.53 -8.04 -14.18
N TYR A 109 -17.33 -6.96 -14.91
CA TYR A 109 -16.65 -5.77 -14.43
C TYR A 109 -17.36 -5.13 -13.24
N THR A 110 -18.70 -5.01 -13.27
CA THR A 110 -19.48 -4.45 -12.15
C THR A 110 -19.30 -5.27 -10.88
N VAL A 111 -19.40 -6.61 -10.98
CA VAL A 111 -19.17 -7.51 -9.85
C VAL A 111 -17.74 -7.37 -9.33
N LEU A 112 -16.75 -7.27 -10.23
CA LEU A 112 -15.36 -7.03 -9.85
C LEU A 112 -15.20 -5.73 -9.05
N ILE A 113 -15.79 -4.62 -9.51
CA ILE A 113 -15.73 -3.32 -8.81
C ILE A 113 -16.35 -3.40 -7.41
N LEU A 114 -17.48 -4.08 -7.26
CA LEU A 114 -18.09 -4.30 -5.93
C LEU A 114 -17.16 -5.08 -5.00
N GLY A 115 -16.51 -6.13 -5.51
CA GLY A 115 -15.50 -6.87 -4.76
C GLY A 115 -14.31 -5.99 -4.37
N ARG A 116 -13.83 -5.13 -5.27
CA ARG A 116 -12.70 -4.21 -5.02
C ARG A 116 -13.05 -3.12 -4.00
N LEU A 117 -14.27 -2.60 -4.02
CA LEU A 117 -14.76 -1.68 -2.97
C LEU A 117 -14.79 -2.35 -1.60
N LEU A 118 -15.29 -3.58 -1.54
CA LEU A 118 -15.33 -4.35 -0.29
C LEU A 118 -13.91 -4.69 0.20
N LEU A 119 -12.97 -4.96 -0.72
CA LEU A 119 -11.56 -5.18 -0.40
C LEU A 119 -10.96 -4.00 0.35
N GLY A 120 -11.16 -2.77 -0.13
CA GLY A 120 -10.65 -1.57 0.52
C GLY A 120 -11.22 -1.35 1.93
N LEU A 121 -12.50 -1.66 2.14
CA LEU A 121 -13.09 -1.67 3.48
C LEU A 121 -12.38 -2.71 4.38
N GLY A 122 -12.20 -3.94 3.88
CA GLY A 122 -11.50 -5.01 4.61
C GLY A 122 -10.07 -4.63 4.98
N GLU A 123 -9.34 -4.02 4.04
CA GLU A 123 -7.98 -3.52 4.23
C GLU A 123 -7.92 -2.48 5.35
N SER A 124 -8.78 -1.46 5.27
CA SER A 124 -8.86 -0.41 6.27
C SER A 124 -9.09 -0.97 7.68
N VAL A 125 -10.05 -1.89 7.82
CA VAL A 125 -10.43 -2.50 9.10
C VAL A 125 -9.34 -3.44 9.62
N ALA A 126 -8.76 -4.29 8.77
CA ALA A 126 -7.71 -5.23 9.16
C ALA A 126 -6.42 -4.51 9.59
N MET A 127 -5.99 -3.50 8.83
CA MET A 127 -4.79 -2.72 9.10
C MET A 127 -4.89 -1.94 10.41
N VAL A 128 -5.98 -1.20 10.61
CA VAL A 128 -6.20 -0.45 11.85
C VAL A 128 -6.30 -1.40 13.04
N GLY A 129 -6.97 -2.54 12.86
CA GLY A 129 -7.05 -3.61 13.87
C GLY A 129 -5.68 -4.16 14.25
N MET A 130 -4.85 -4.49 13.24
CA MET A 130 -3.47 -4.98 13.43
C MET A 130 -2.62 -4.00 14.21
N ILE A 131 -2.60 -2.73 13.82
CA ILE A 131 -1.79 -1.70 14.47
C ILE A 131 -2.24 -1.52 15.94
N SER A 132 -3.54 -1.36 16.16
CA SER A 132 -4.10 -1.20 17.50
C SER A 132 -3.82 -2.40 18.41
N TRP A 133 -4.02 -3.62 17.90
CA TRP A 133 -3.78 -4.84 18.64
C TRP A 133 -2.29 -5.07 18.92
N GLY A 134 -1.43 -4.87 17.90
CA GLY A 134 0.02 -5.00 18.03
C GLY A 134 0.61 -4.03 19.07
N ILE A 135 0.20 -2.76 19.05
CA ILE A 135 0.62 -1.75 20.03
C ILE A 135 0.09 -2.13 21.42
N GLY A 136 -1.15 -2.63 21.52
CA GLY A 136 -1.71 -3.11 22.79
C GLY A 136 -0.95 -4.29 23.39
N LEU A 137 -0.43 -5.21 22.54
CA LEU A 137 0.38 -6.35 22.98
C LEU A 137 1.81 -5.97 23.40
N MET A 138 2.46 -5.05 22.66
CA MET A 138 3.86 -4.67 22.89
C MET A 138 4.05 -3.44 23.79
N GLY A 139 2.99 -2.65 23.96
CA GLY A 139 3.04 -1.36 24.66
C GLY A 139 3.47 -0.20 23.73
N HIS A 140 3.08 1.02 24.09
CA HIS A 140 3.31 2.24 23.31
C HIS A 140 4.80 2.56 23.08
N ALA A 141 5.69 2.21 24.02
CA ALA A 141 7.13 2.39 23.90
C ALA A 141 7.74 1.61 22.72
N ARG A 142 7.07 0.55 22.25
CA ARG A 142 7.52 -0.30 21.12
C ARG A 142 6.66 -0.15 19.88
N SER A 143 5.86 0.90 19.77
CA SER A 143 4.99 1.15 18.60
C SER A 143 5.78 1.21 17.29
N GLY A 144 7.01 1.75 17.30
CA GLY A 144 7.90 1.74 16.14
C GLY A 144 8.24 0.33 15.64
N GLN A 145 8.46 -0.64 16.55
CA GLN A 145 8.69 -2.03 16.16
C GLN A 145 7.45 -2.66 15.53
N VAL A 146 6.25 -2.37 16.07
CA VAL A 146 4.98 -2.82 15.46
C VAL A 146 4.84 -2.27 14.04
N MET A 147 5.09 -0.98 13.84
CA MET A 147 5.01 -0.34 12.52
C MET A 147 6.05 -0.91 11.53
N ALA A 148 7.25 -1.24 12.01
CA ALA A 148 8.27 -1.89 11.19
C ALA A 148 7.81 -3.29 10.73
N LEU A 149 7.24 -4.09 11.65
CA LEU A 149 6.69 -5.42 11.33
C LEU A 149 5.51 -5.32 10.35
N VAL A 150 4.61 -4.36 10.53
CA VAL A 150 3.53 -4.07 9.57
C VAL A 150 4.09 -3.79 8.18
N GLY A 151 5.08 -2.90 8.08
CA GLY A 151 5.72 -2.58 6.80
C GLY A 151 6.40 -3.80 6.16
N MET A 152 7.12 -4.62 6.93
CA MET A 152 7.73 -5.86 6.42
C MET A 152 6.69 -6.85 5.89
N GLY A 153 5.56 -7.01 6.60
CA GLY A 153 4.46 -7.86 6.14
C GLY A 153 3.87 -7.39 4.81
N MET A 154 3.59 -6.10 4.69
CA MET A 154 3.02 -5.50 3.47
C MET A 154 3.96 -5.62 2.27
N TYR A 155 5.16 -5.07 2.38
CA TYR A 155 6.08 -4.97 1.24
C TYR A 155 6.77 -6.30 0.91
N GLY A 156 6.93 -7.18 1.90
CA GLY A 156 7.30 -8.57 1.66
C GLY A 156 6.26 -9.31 0.81
N ALA A 157 4.97 -9.04 1.03
CA ALA A 157 3.90 -9.59 0.21
C ALA A 157 3.94 -9.04 -1.23
N PHE A 158 4.23 -7.74 -1.42
CA PHE A 158 4.38 -7.18 -2.77
C PHE A 158 5.55 -7.80 -3.53
N ALA A 159 6.66 -8.11 -2.88
CA ALA A 159 7.81 -8.75 -3.53
C ALA A 159 7.47 -10.12 -4.13
N LEU A 160 6.58 -10.88 -3.50
CA LEU A 160 6.17 -12.21 -3.96
C LEU A 160 4.89 -12.19 -4.81
N GLY A 161 4.02 -11.22 -4.57
CA GLY A 161 2.68 -11.21 -5.13
C GLY A 161 2.63 -11.05 -6.65
N GLY A 162 3.51 -10.24 -7.24
CA GLY A 162 3.53 -10.02 -8.68
C GLY A 162 3.70 -11.31 -9.49
N PRO A 163 4.81 -12.06 -9.32
CA PRO A 163 5.03 -13.32 -10.02
C PRO A 163 3.96 -14.37 -9.70
N LEU A 164 3.59 -14.51 -8.42
CA LEU A 164 2.58 -15.48 -8.01
C LEU A 164 1.21 -15.18 -8.62
N GLY A 165 0.82 -13.90 -8.66
CA GLY A 165 -0.45 -13.48 -9.22
C GLY A 165 -0.56 -13.78 -10.71
N LEU A 166 0.46 -13.44 -11.50
CA LEU A 166 0.47 -13.73 -12.93
C LEU A 166 0.60 -15.22 -13.22
N MET A 167 1.42 -15.96 -12.44
CA MET A 167 1.52 -17.41 -12.57
C MET A 167 0.19 -18.12 -12.29
N LEU A 168 -0.55 -17.69 -11.27
CA LEU A 168 -1.87 -18.24 -10.94
C LEU A 168 -2.91 -17.84 -11.99
N LEU A 169 -2.84 -16.61 -12.50
CA LEU A 169 -3.70 -16.15 -13.59
C LEU A 169 -3.52 -17.02 -14.84
N ASP A 170 -2.27 -17.32 -15.19
CA ASP A 170 -1.92 -18.13 -16.36
C ASP A 170 -2.37 -19.60 -16.18
N ARG A 171 -2.11 -20.21 -15.02
CA ARG A 171 -2.39 -21.63 -14.77
C ARG A 171 -3.82 -21.97 -14.41
N LEU A 172 -4.45 -21.12 -13.61
CA LEU A 172 -5.78 -21.36 -13.01
C LEU A 172 -6.86 -20.41 -13.53
N GLY A 173 -6.48 -19.45 -14.38
CA GLY A 173 -7.35 -18.37 -14.81
C GLY A 173 -7.70 -17.39 -13.69
N PHE A 174 -8.51 -16.39 -14.02
CA PHE A 174 -8.88 -15.33 -13.08
C PHE A 174 -9.67 -15.87 -11.88
N GLY A 175 -10.60 -16.81 -12.10
CA GLY A 175 -11.37 -17.43 -11.02
C GLY A 175 -10.50 -18.18 -10.03
N GLY A 176 -9.54 -18.98 -10.50
CA GLY A 176 -8.60 -19.69 -9.62
C GLY A 176 -7.72 -18.75 -8.79
N LEU A 177 -7.23 -17.67 -9.41
CA LEU A 177 -6.52 -16.62 -8.69
C LEU A 177 -7.39 -16.00 -7.59
N MET A 178 -8.65 -15.62 -7.89
CA MET A 178 -9.56 -15.01 -6.91
C MET A 178 -9.93 -15.98 -5.79
N ALA A 179 -10.05 -17.28 -6.06
CA ALA A 179 -10.25 -18.30 -5.02
C ALA A 179 -9.07 -18.32 -4.02
N VAL A 180 -7.82 -18.26 -4.51
CA VAL A 180 -6.64 -18.16 -3.66
C VAL A 180 -6.64 -16.86 -2.87
N THR A 181 -6.97 -15.73 -3.49
CA THR A 181 -7.04 -14.43 -2.78
C THR A 181 -8.11 -14.40 -1.69
N ALA A 182 -9.19 -15.16 -1.84
CA ALA A 182 -10.21 -15.33 -0.80
C ALA A 182 -9.74 -16.25 0.35
N ALA A 183 -8.97 -17.30 0.04
CA ALA A 183 -8.52 -18.29 1.02
C ALA A 183 -7.40 -17.75 1.95
N LEU A 184 -6.50 -16.93 1.46
CA LEU A 184 -5.35 -16.42 2.22
C LEU A 184 -5.73 -15.62 3.47
N PRO A 185 -6.69 -14.66 3.43
CA PRO A 185 -7.15 -13.96 4.63
C PRO A 185 -7.78 -14.90 5.65
N LEU A 186 -8.48 -15.96 5.21
CA LEU A 186 -9.06 -16.96 6.11
C LEU A 186 -7.97 -17.78 6.80
N ALA A 187 -6.90 -18.16 6.10
CA ALA A 187 -5.73 -18.79 6.72
C ALA A 187 -5.09 -17.87 7.77
N GLY A 188 -4.96 -16.57 7.46
CA GLY A 188 -4.52 -15.55 8.40
C GLY A 188 -5.44 -15.46 9.63
N LEU A 189 -6.75 -15.48 9.43
CA LEU A 189 -7.76 -15.46 10.51
C LEU A 189 -7.60 -16.66 11.45
N VAL A 190 -7.43 -17.85 10.89
CA VAL A 190 -7.20 -19.08 11.68
C VAL A 190 -5.93 -18.96 12.51
N ALA A 191 -4.84 -18.46 11.92
CA ALA A 191 -3.54 -18.32 12.61
C ALA A 191 -3.60 -17.39 13.83
N ILE A 192 -4.45 -16.35 13.81
CA ILE A 192 -4.54 -15.38 14.92
C ILE A 192 -5.72 -15.59 15.87
N HIS A 193 -6.60 -16.56 15.58
CA HIS A 193 -7.85 -16.74 16.32
C HIS A 193 -7.64 -16.91 17.83
N TRP A 194 -6.65 -17.70 18.21
CA TRP A 194 -6.35 -18.04 19.62
C TRP A 194 -5.47 -17.02 20.34
N LEU A 195 -4.99 -15.97 19.68
CA LEU A 195 -4.19 -14.95 20.35
C LEU A 195 -5.05 -14.12 21.31
N PRO A 196 -4.49 -13.70 22.48
CA PRO A 196 -5.24 -12.96 23.47
C PRO A 196 -5.68 -11.59 22.96
N ALA A 197 -6.90 -11.19 23.32
CA ALA A 197 -7.39 -9.84 23.08
C ALA A 197 -6.71 -8.84 24.04
N VAL A 198 -6.63 -7.58 23.63
CA VAL A 198 -6.23 -6.45 24.47
C VAL A 198 -7.42 -5.52 24.64
N ALA A 199 -7.58 -4.95 25.82
CA ALA A 199 -8.68 -4.02 26.10
C ALA A 199 -8.65 -2.82 25.13
N PRO A 200 -9.81 -2.36 24.64
CA PRO A 200 -9.91 -1.19 23.81
C PRO A 200 -9.36 0.05 24.54
N GLN A 201 -8.65 0.91 23.81
CA GLN A 201 -8.14 2.17 24.34
C GLN A 201 -8.88 3.31 23.63
N ALA A 202 -9.78 3.99 24.33
CA ALA A 202 -10.48 5.14 23.80
C ALA A 202 -9.53 6.34 23.70
N GLY A 203 -9.23 6.78 22.48
CA GLY A 203 -8.49 8.01 22.21
C GLY A 203 -9.44 9.16 21.86
N LYS A 204 -9.14 10.40 22.32
CA LYS A 204 -9.82 11.59 21.82
C LYS A 204 -9.31 11.85 20.39
N ARG A 205 -10.22 11.89 19.42
CA ARG A 205 -9.90 12.22 18.03
C ARG A 205 -10.35 13.65 17.72
N GLU A 206 -9.47 14.41 17.08
CA GLU A 206 -9.82 15.71 16.53
C GLU A 206 -10.08 15.60 15.01
N PRO A 207 -10.93 16.50 14.43
CA PRO A 207 -11.18 16.51 12.99
C PRO A 207 -9.91 16.82 12.21
N PHE A 208 -9.63 16.04 11.18
CA PHE A 208 -8.43 16.16 10.34
C PHE A 208 -8.24 17.56 9.72
N TRP A 209 -9.31 18.25 9.34
CA TRP A 209 -9.24 19.58 8.72
C TRP A 209 -8.57 20.66 9.56
N ARG A 210 -8.48 20.48 10.88
CA ARG A 210 -7.77 21.43 11.75
C ARG A 210 -6.26 21.40 11.62
N ILE A 211 -5.73 20.30 11.12
CA ILE A 211 -4.27 20.09 11.05
C ILE A 211 -3.74 20.00 9.61
N ILE A 212 -4.61 19.85 8.61
CA ILE A 212 -4.20 19.68 7.20
C ILE A 212 -3.29 20.83 6.71
N GLY A 213 -3.55 22.05 7.13
CA GLY A 213 -2.76 23.23 6.77
C GLY A 213 -1.31 23.18 7.26
N ARG A 214 -1.02 22.38 8.31
CA ARG A 214 0.33 22.19 8.84
C ARG A 214 1.07 21.04 8.15
N ILE A 215 0.36 19.99 7.77
CA ILE A 215 0.95 18.75 7.27
C ILE A 215 0.84 18.57 5.74
N TRP A 216 0.27 19.53 5.02
CA TRP A 216 -0.01 19.35 3.58
C TRP A 216 1.25 19.17 2.72
N ARG A 217 2.37 19.84 3.07
CA ARG A 217 3.62 19.71 2.31
C ARG A 217 4.23 18.31 2.43
N PRO A 218 4.50 17.78 3.64
CA PRO A 218 4.94 16.40 3.77
C PRO A 218 3.89 15.40 3.28
N GLY A 219 2.59 15.71 3.43
CA GLY A 219 1.50 14.92 2.87
C GLY A 219 1.52 14.88 1.34
N ALA A 220 1.71 16.03 0.68
CA ALA A 220 1.84 16.10 -0.77
C ALA A 220 3.09 15.36 -1.27
N ALA A 221 4.23 15.46 -0.58
CA ALA A 221 5.42 14.72 -0.95
C ALA A 221 5.20 13.22 -0.95
N VAL A 222 4.54 12.66 0.08
CA VAL A 222 4.24 11.23 0.15
C VAL A 222 3.12 10.81 -0.82
N GLY A 223 2.15 11.67 -1.06
CA GLY A 223 1.11 11.43 -2.08
C GLY A 223 1.74 11.35 -3.48
N LEU A 224 2.58 12.31 -3.83
CA LEU A 224 3.27 12.34 -5.13
C LEU A 224 4.22 11.15 -5.31
N GLN A 225 4.90 10.70 -4.25
CA GLN A 225 5.65 9.44 -4.23
C GLN A 225 4.73 8.24 -4.53
N GLY A 226 3.52 8.22 -3.99
CA GLY A 226 2.57 7.14 -4.20
C GLY A 226 2.17 6.91 -5.65
N VAL A 227 2.25 7.94 -6.51
CA VAL A 227 1.94 7.84 -7.95
C VAL A 227 2.85 6.83 -8.64
N GLY A 228 4.17 6.85 -8.37
CA GLY A 228 5.14 5.91 -8.96
C GLY A 228 4.85 4.45 -8.61
N PHE A 229 4.53 4.16 -7.36
CA PHE A 229 4.15 2.82 -6.93
C PHE A 229 2.84 2.35 -7.57
N ALA A 230 1.81 3.18 -7.58
CA ALA A 230 0.51 2.83 -8.15
C ALA A 230 0.59 2.58 -9.67
N ALA A 231 1.35 3.41 -10.37
CA ALA A 231 1.63 3.26 -11.79
C ALA A 231 2.33 1.92 -12.08
N LEU A 232 3.39 1.61 -11.34
CA LEU A 232 4.13 0.36 -11.47
C LEU A 232 3.25 -0.85 -11.15
N GLY A 233 2.52 -0.80 -10.03
CA GLY A 233 1.68 -1.91 -9.59
C GLY A 233 0.59 -2.28 -10.59
N ALA A 234 -0.06 -1.29 -11.20
CA ALA A 234 -1.17 -1.50 -12.12
C ALA A 234 -0.72 -1.79 -13.58
N PHE A 235 0.34 -1.12 -14.06
CA PHE A 235 0.65 -1.10 -15.48
C PHE A 235 1.97 -1.74 -15.89
N PHE A 236 2.87 -2.10 -14.96
CA PHE A 236 4.16 -2.71 -15.31
C PHE A 236 3.98 -4.01 -16.10
N SER A 237 3.07 -4.88 -15.68
CA SER A 237 2.83 -6.16 -16.36
C SER A 237 2.25 -5.96 -17.76
N LEU A 238 1.29 -5.05 -17.92
CA LEU A 238 0.73 -4.69 -19.23
C LEU A 238 1.79 -4.07 -20.14
N TYR A 239 2.67 -3.22 -19.60
CA TYR A 239 3.81 -2.65 -20.33
C TYR A 239 4.73 -3.76 -20.87
N PHE A 240 5.11 -4.74 -20.04
CA PHE A 240 5.93 -5.86 -20.48
C PHE A 240 5.25 -6.71 -21.54
N LEU A 241 3.97 -7.05 -21.32
CA LEU A 241 3.17 -7.83 -22.27
C LEU A 241 3.02 -7.11 -23.62
N SER A 242 2.80 -5.80 -23.62
CA SER A 242 2.69 -4.99 -24.85
C SER A 242 3.99 -4.94 -25.67
N ARG A 243 5.15 -5.11 -25.01
CA ARG A 243 6.48 -5.16 -25.65
C ARG A 243 6.92 -6.57 -26.01
N GLY A 244 6.15 -7.61 -25.64
CA GLY A 244 6.55 -9.01 -25.77
C GLY A 244 7.75 -9.39 -24.89
N TRP A 245 7.99 -8.66 -23.81
CA TRP A 245 9.11 -8.90 -22.90
C TRP A 245 8.80 -10.04 -21.91
N PRO A 246 9.80 -10.92 -21.60
CA PRO A 246 9.60 -11.96 -20.63
C PRO A 246 9.55 -11.44 -19.19
N HIS A 247 8.98 -12.25 -18.29
CA HIS A 247 9.01 -12.00 -16.84
C HIS A 247 8.21 -10.77 -16.37
N ALA A 248 7.04 -10.53 -16.96
CA ALA A 248 6.15 -9.42 -16.60
C ALA A 248 5.79 -9.32 -15.11
N GLY A 249 5.82 -10.43 -14.37
CA GLY A 249 5.57 -10.46 -12.92
C GLY A 249 6.71 -9.93 -12.05
N LEU A 250 7.95 -9.84 -12.56
CA LEU A 250 9.11 -9.48 -11.76
C LEU A 250 9.18 -7.98 -11.41
N GLY A 251 8.35 -7.12 -12.01
CA GLY A 251 8.34 -5.71 -11.68
C GLY A 251 8.07 -5.42 -10.22
N LEU A 252 7.01 -6.01 -9.66
CA LEU A 252 6.70 -5.89 -8.23
C LEU A 252 7.73 -6.58 -7.33
N THR A 253 8.36 -7.67 -7.81
CA THR A 253 9.46 -8.30 -7.08
C THR A 253 10.66 -7.38 -6.96
N CYS A 254 11.12 -6.80 -8.07
CA CYS A 254 12.24 -5.85 -8.07
C CYS A 254 11.93 -4.64 -7.19
N PHE A 255 10.72 -4.09 -7.31
CA PHE A 255 10.25 -3.02 -6.42
C PHE A 255 10.29 -3.45 -4.95
N GLY A 256 9.69 -4.57 -4.60
CA GLY A 256 9.62 -5.07 -3.22
C GLY A 256 10.99 -5.39 -2.63
N VAL A 257 11.88 -5.99 -3.42
CA VAL A 257 13.29 -6.24 -3.02
C VAL A 257 14.00 -4.91 -2.75
N GLY A 258 13.92 -3.94 -3.65
CA GLY A 258 14.51 -2.61 -3.46
C GLY A 258 13.96 -1.93 -2.20
N PHE A 259 12.63 -1.99 -2.01
CA PHE A 259 11.97 -1.41 -0.85
C PHE A 259 12.45 -2.03 0.47
N VAL A 260 12.46 -3.36 0.59
CA VAL A 260 12.89 -4.08 1.79
C VAL A 260 14.38 -3.85 2.05
N LEU A 261 15.21 -3.94 1.02
CA LEU A 261 16.66 -3.71 1.11
C LEU A 261 16.95 -2.33 1.69
N MET A 262 16.35 -1.28 1.12
CA MET A 262 16.56 0.08 1.62
C MET A 262 15.99 0.29 3.02
N ARG A 263 14.90 -0.38 3.38
CA ARG A 263 14.33 -0.33 4.72
C ARG A 263 15.27 -0.94 5.76
N LEU A 264 15.93 -2.04 5.42
CA LEU A 264 16.89 -2.71 6.32
C LEU A 264 18.19 -1.90 6.47
N LEU A 265 18.73 -1.37 5.37
CA LEU A 265 20.00 -0.66 5.38
C LEU A 265 19.87 0.79 5.84
N GLY A 266 18.83 1.48 5.43
CA GLY A 266 18.65 2.92 5.61
C GLY A 266 17.55 3.32 6.59
N GLY A 267 16.83 2.38 7.22
CA GLY A 267 15.67 2.67 8.07
C GLY A 267 15.98 3.58 9.28
N HIS A 268 17.22 3.66 9.69
CA HIS A 268 17.70 4.52 10.78
C HIS A 268 18.08 5.95 10.33
N LEU A 269 18.17 6.20 9.01
CA LEU A 269 18.65 7.48 8.47
C LEU A 269 17.75 8.67 8.84
N PRO A 270 16.40 8.56 8.80
CA PRO A 270 15.54 9.69 9.19
C PRO A 270 15.79 10.19 10.62
N ASP A 271 16.15 9.28 11.53
CA ASP A 271 16.44 9.61 12.92
C ASP A 271 17.84 10.24 13.10
N ARG A 272 18.80 9.91 12.21
CA ARG A 272 20.20 10.38 12.31
C ARG A 272 20.45 11.70 11.60
N ILE A 273 19.94 11.86 10.39
CA ILE A 273 20.23 13.01 9.52
C ILE A 273 19.00 13.87 9.21
N GLY A 274 17.84 13.51 9.81
CA GLY A 274 16.57 14.22 9.62
C GLY A 274 15.71 13.66 8.48
N GLY A 275 14.41 13.87 8.58
CA GLY A 275 13.44 13.34 7.61
C GLY A 275 13.55 14.02 6.24
N ALA A 276 13.60 15.35 6.19
CA ALA A 276 13.60 16.07 4.92
C ALA A 276 14.81 15.74 4.02
N PRO A 277 16.08 15.68 4.48
CA PRO A 277 17.21 15.26 3.65
C PRO A 277 17.05 13.84 3.11
N VAL A 278 16.57 12.90 3.92
CA VAL A 278 16.35 11.51 3.51
C VAL A 278 15.28 11.44 2.43
N ALA A 279 14.16 12.13 2.60
CA ALA A 279 13.09 12.16 1.61
C ALA A 279 13.53 12.77 0.27
N ILE A 280 14.36 13.82 0.29
CA ILE A 280 14.91 14.45 -0.92
C ILE A 280 15.71 13.43 -1.73
N VAL A 281 16.67 12.73 -1.10
CA VAL A 281 17.48 11.71 -1.79
C VAL A 281 16.60 10.55 -2.27
N SER A 282 15.69 10.08 -1.44
CA SER A 282 14.78 8.99 -1.76
C SER A 282 13.89 9.30 -2.96
N LEU A 283 13.29 10.48 -3.01
CA LEU A 283 12.45 10.92 -4.14
C LEU A 283 13.27 11.15 -5.42
N ALA A 284 14.54 11.58 -5.31
CA ALA A 284 15.43 11.66 -6.47
C ALA A 284 15.72 10.26 -7.05
N VAL A 285 16.00 9.27 -6.20
CA VAL A 285 16.21 7.88 -6.62
C VAL A 285 14.95 7.30 -7.27
N GLU A 286 13.78 7.56 -6.69
CA GLU A 286 12.48 7.15 -7.25
C GLU A 286 12.24 7.79 -8.63
N ALA A 287 12.46 9.10 -8.76
CA ALA A 287 12.32 9.81 -10.04
C ALA A 287 13.24 9.20 -11.12
N CYS A 288 14.51 8.92 -10.78
CA CYS A 288 15.43 8.23 -11.68
C CYS A 288 14.89 6.85 -12.09
N GLY A 289 14.34 6.07 -11.13
CA GLY A 289 13.73 4.77 -11.41
C GLY A 289 12.55 4.86 -12.38
N GLN A 290 11.66 5.82 -12.17
CA GLN A 290 10.49 6.05 -13.03
C GLN A 290 10.89 6.56 -14.43
N TYR A 291 11.85 7.47 -14.55
CA TYR A 291 12.37 7.91 -15.86
C TYR A 291 13.09 6.77 -16.59
N LEU A 292 13.81 5.90 -15.88
CA LEU A 292 14.41 4.70 -16.47
C LEU A 292 13.34 3.74 -17.01
N LEU A 293 12.22 3.55 -16.30
CA LEU A 293 11.06 2.79 -16.78
C LEU A 293 10.48 3.39 -18.07
N TRP A 294 10.29 4.70 -18.09
CA TRP A 294 9.76 5.42 -19.27
C TRP A 294 10.65 5.22 -20.49
N MET A 295 11.96 5.36 -20.33
CA MET A 295 12.95 5.31 -21.41
C MET A 295 13.53 3.90 -21.66
N ALA A 296 13.02 2.87 -20.98
CA ALA A 296 13.63 1.54 -20.97
C ALA A 296 13.77 0.96 -22.39
N PRO A 297 15.02 0.68 -22.85
CA PRO A 297 15.27 0.07 -24.16
C PRO A 297 15.00 -1.44 -24.17
N GLY A 298 14.85 -2.07 -23.00
CA GLY A 298 14.64 -3.49 -22.85
C GLY A 298 14.21 -3.91 -21.43
N PRO A 299 13.90 -5.20 -21.24
CA PRO A 299 13.31 -5.70 -20.00
C PRO A 299 14.21 -5.49 -18.77
N TYR A 300 15.52 -5.66 -18.89
CA TYR A 300 16.45 -5.51 -17.77
C TYR A 300 16.54 -4.07 -17.27
N ALA A 301 16.52 -3.10 -18.20
CA ALA A 301 16.48 -1.68 -17.83
C ALA A 301 15.19 -1.33 -17.10
N ALA A 302 14.05 -1.87 -17.54
CA ALA A 302 12.78 -1.69 -16.89
C ALA A 302 12.76 -2.36 -15.48
N LEU A 303 13.31 -3.55 -15.33
CA LEU A 303 13.45 -4.19 -14.02
C LEU A 303 14.37 -3.39 -13.07
N ALA A 304 15.46 -2.83 -13.59
CA ALA A 304 16.33 -1.93 -12.83
C ALA A 304 15.58 -0.65 -12.41
N GLY A 305 14.74 -0.08 -13.29
CA GLY A 305 13.86 1.04 -12.97
C GLY A 305 12.88 0.72 -11.86
N ALA A 306 12.28 -0.48 -11.88
CA ALA A 306 11.40 -0.95 -10.82
C ALA A 306 12.13 -1.11 -9.47
N LEU A 307 13.35 -1.65 -9.49
CA LEU A 307 14.21 -1.77 -8.30
C LEU A 307 14.55 -0.38 -7.72
N LEU A 308 14.98 0.56 -8.55
CA LEU A 308 15.28 1.94 -8.13
C LEU A 308 14.05 2.63 -7.56
N THR A 309 12.89 2.44 -8.17
CA THR A 309 11.61 2.94 -7.65
C THR A 309 11.36 2.40 -6.23
N GLY A 310 11.58 1.10 -5.99
CA GLY A 310 11.43 0.48 -4.68
C GLY A 310 12.42 1.03 -3.64
N LEU A 311 13.70 1.19 -4.03
CA LEU A 311 14.72 1.81 -3.18
C LEU A 311 14.32 3.23 -2.79
N GLY A 312 13.86 4.03 -3.75
CA GLY A 312 13.45 5.42 -3.53
C GLY A 312 12.20 5.52 -2.66
N CYS A 313 11.15 4.75 -2.93
CA CYS A 313 9.89 4.79 -2.18
C CYS A 313 10.05 4.45 -0.70
N SER A 314 11.01 3.59 -0.34
CA SER A 314 11.07 2.94 0.98
C SER A 314 11.12 3.91 2.15
N LEU A 315 11.90 4.96 2.09
CA LEU A 315 12.15 5.85 3.22
C LEU A 315 11.31 7.13 3.20
N VAL A 316 10.60 7.44 2.11
CA VAL A 316 9.82 8.70 1.99
C VAL A 316 8.75 8.79 3.07
N PHE A 317 7.96 7.72 3.26
CA PHE A 317 6.88 7.71 4.25
C PHE A 317 7.37 7.92 5.69
N PRO A 318 8.35 7.17 6.24
CA PRO A 318 8.84 7.41 7.60
C PRO A 318 9.59 8.74 7.72
N ALA A 319 10.31 9.16 6.69
CA ALA A 319 11.02 10.43 6.68
C ALA A 319 10.06 11.63 6.76
N MET A 320 9.07 11.69 5.89
CA MET A 320 8.06 12.74 5.92
C MET A 320 7.12 12.61 7.12
N GLY A 321 6.85 11.39 7.59
CA GLY A 321 6.09 11.15 8.81
C GLY A 321 6.78 11.73 10.05
N SER A 322 8.11 11.66 10.15
CA SER A 322 8.87 12.31 11.23
C SER A 322 8.71 13.83 11.20
N GLU A 323 8.69 14.44 10.01
CA GLU A 323 8.45 15.88 9.85
C GLU A 323 7.02 16.29 10.25
N VAL A 324 6.02 15.46 9.92
CA VAL A 324 4.63 15.66 10.40
C VAL A 324 4.56 15.67 11.92
N VAL A 325 5.23 14.73 12.59
CA VAL A 325 5.22 14.63 14.06
C VAL A 325 5.83 15.85 14.74
N LYS A 326 6.84 16.48 14.12
CA LYS A 326 7.46 17.72 14.62
C LYS A 326 6.52 18.93 14.52
N GLN A 327 5.65 18.98 13.51
CA GLN A 327 4.79 20.12 13.22
C GLN A 327 3.48 20.15 14.02
N VAL A 328 3.20 19.12 14.82
CA VAL A 328 1.96 18.99 15.57
C VAL A 328 2.19 18.70 17.06
N PRO A 329 1.33 19.22 17.96
CA PRO A 329 1.38 18.90 19.38
C PRO A 329 1.22 17.38 19.64
N PRO A 330 1.78 16.86 20.75
CA PRO A 330 1.76 15.42 21.05
C PRO A 330 0.38 14.74 20.99
N HIS A 331 -0.67 15.44 21.44
CA HIS A 331 -2.04 14.92 21.46
C HIS A 331 -2.69 14.82 20.06
N LEU A 332 -2.13 15.49 19.03
CA LEU A 332 -2.62 15.47 17.65
C LEU A 332 -1.82 14.54 16.72
N ARG A 333 -0.72 13.96 17.19
CA ARG A 333 0.18 13.14 16.37
C ARG A 333 -0.53 11.97 15.69
N GLY A 334 -1.42 11.29 16.40
CA GLY A 334 -2.21 10.18 15.83
C GLY A 334 -3.12 10.63 14.68
N THR A 335 -3.85 11.73 14.87
CA THR A 335 -4.72 12.33 13.83
C THR A 335 -3.89 12.82 12.64
N ALA A 336 -2.72 13.43 12.90
CA ALA A 336 -1.84 13.94 11.86
C ALA A 336 -1.25 12.82 10.99
N LEU A 337 -0.76 11.75 11.62
CA LEU A 337 -0.23 10.59 10.87
C LEU A 337 -1.32 9.85 10.10
N GLY A 338 -2.54 9.75 10.65
CA GLY A 338 -3.68 9.19 9.92
C GLY A 338 -4.05 10.02 8.69
N GLY A 339 -4.09 11.34 8.83
CA GLY A 339 -4.34 12.25 7.71
C GLY A 339 -3.19 12.29 6.70
N PHE A 340 -1.95 12.21 7.16
CA PHE A 340 -0.76 12.08 6.31
C PHE A 340 -0.83 10.83 5.42
N ALA A 341 -1.19 9.68 5.99
CA ALA A 341 -1.37 8.45 5.22
C ALA A 341 -2.49 8.56 4.16
N ALA A 342 -3.53 9.35 4.43
CA ALA A 342 -4.62 9.56 3.46
C ALA A 342 -4.15 10.23 2.15
N PHE A 343 -3.10 11.06 2.17
CA PHE A 343 -2.50 11.61 0.94
C PHE A 343 -1.95 10.50 0.05
N GLN A 344 -1.30 9.49 0.62
CA GLN A 344 -0.76 8.36 -0.14
C GLN A 344 -1.88 7.47 -0.71
N ASP A 345 -2.89 7.16 0.10
CA ASP A 345 -4.04 6.37 -0.35
C ASP A 345 -4.81 7.08 -1.48
N LEU A 346 -4.94 8.42 -1.40
CA LEU A 346 -5.56 9.23 -2.46
C LEU A 346 -4.78 9.12 -3.77
N ALA A 347 -3.46 9.19 -3.70
CA ALA A 347 -2.61 9.01 -4.87
C ALA A 347 -2.78 7.60 -5.46
N TYR A 348 -2.78 6.56 -4.63
CA TYR A 348 -3.02 5.18 -5.08
C TYR A 348 -4.37 5.02 -5.76
N GLY A 349 -5.42 5.64 -5.20
CA GLY A 349 -6.77 5.58 -5.77
C GLY A 349 -6.93 6.33 -7.08
N ALA A 350 -6.34 7.53 -7.18
CA ALA A 350 -6.49 8.39 -8.35
C ALA A 350 -5.55 8.02 -9.51
N THR A 351 -4.36 7.50 -9.21
CA THR A 351 -3.35 7.19 -10.24
C THR A 351 -3.85 6.13 -11.22
N GLY A 352 -4.52 5.07 -10.73
CA GLY A 352 -4.96 3.96 -11.58
C GLY A 352 -5.77 4.42 -12.79
N PRO A 353 -6.93 5.06 -12.63
CA PRO A 353 -7.75 5.51 -13.76
C PRO A 353 -7.06 6.57 -14.62
N VAL A 354 -6.34 7.52 -14.02
CA VAL A 354 -5.60 8.56 -14.78
C VAL A 354 -4.50 7.93 -15.64
N ALA A 355 -3.70 7.04 -15.05
CA ALA A 355 -2.65 6.33 -15.78
C ALA A 355 -3.22 5.42 -16.88
N GLY A 356 -4.41 4.85 -16.67
CA GLY A 356 -5.12 4.06 -17.68
C GLY A 356 -5.49 4.90 -18.91
N ILE A 357 -6.10 6.08 -18.72
CA ILE A 357 -6.44 7.01 -19.81
C ILE A 357 -5.17 7.40 -20.60
N LEU A 358 -4.07 7.61 -19.91
CA LEU A 358 -2.80 7.97 -20.54
C LEU A 358 -2.19 6.78 -21.29
N ALA A 359 -2.31 5.57 -20.74
CA ALA A 359 -1.86 4.35 -21.43
C ALA A 359 -2.65 4.14 -22.74
N ASP A 360 -3.96 4.41 -22.74
CA ASP A 360 -4.81 4.33 -23.93
C ASP A 360 -4.44 5.39 -24.98
N SER A 361 -4.08 6.60 -24.54
CA SER A 361 -3.81 7.72 -25.44
C SER A 361 -2.38 7.74 -25.99
N TRP A 362 -1.37 7.46 -25.14
CA TRP A 362 0.07 7.66 -25.42
C TRP A 362 0.92 6.41 -25.21
N GLY A 363 0.32 5.32 -24.74
CA GLY A 363 1.00 4.06 -24.49
C GLY A 363 1.54 3.92 -23.06
N TYR A 364 1.86 2.70 -22.68
CA TYR A 364 2.22 2.34 -21.30
C TYR A 364 3.48 3.03 -20.77
N SER A 365 4.45 3.37 -21.59
CA SER A 365 5.67 4.05 -21.13
C SER A 365 5.37 5.41 -20.50
N PHE A 366 4.39 6.16 -21.02
CA PHE A 366 4.01 7.47 -20.49
C PHE A 366 3.43 7.43 -19.08
N VAL A 367 2.91 6.28 -18.66
CA VAL A 367 2.47 6.05 -17.26
C VAL A 367 3.63 6.26 -16.28
N PHE A 368 4.84 5.81 -16.64
CA PHE A 368 6.04 5.96 -15.82
C PHE A 368 6.64 7.37 -15.92
N LEU A 369 6.47 8.06 -17.05
CA LEU A 369 6.84 9.49 -17.14
C LEU A 369 6.09 10.31 -16.09
N ILE A 370 4.78 10.06 -15.91
CA ILE A 370 3.99 10.75 -14.89
C ILE A 370 4.43 10.38 -13.48
N GLY A 371 4.78 9.12 -13.24
CA GLY A 371 5.41 8.70 -11.98
C GLY A 371 6.70 9.49 -11.71
N GLY A 372 7.56 9.65 -12.71
CA GLY A 372 8.80 10.43 -12.64
C GLY A 372 8.56 11.91 -12.36
N LEU A 373 7.60 12.53 -13.06
CA LEU A 373 7.21 13.93 -12.84
C LEU A 373 6.63 14.13 -11.44
N ALA A 374 5.78 13.20 -10.98
CA ALA A 374 5.21 13.25 -9.64
C ALA A 374 6.31 13.12 -8.56
N ALA A 375 7.24 12.17 -8.69
CA ALA A 375 8.37 12.04 -7.77
C ALA A 375 9.25 13.30 -7.76
N THR A 376 9.47 13.93 -8.92
CA THR A 376 10.21 15.21 -9.04
C THR A 376 9.48 16.36 -8.34
N LEU A 377 8.16 16.45 -8.47
CA LEU A 377 7.35 17.42 -7.74
C LEU A 377 7.35 17.11 -6.23
N GLY A 378 7.30 15.83 -5.85
CA GLY A 378 7.43 15.39 -4.46
C GLY A 378 8.78 15.80 -3.85
N LEU A 379 9.87 15.67 -4.62
CA LEU A 379 11.20 16.14 -4.25
C LEU A 379 11.18 17.65 -3.94
N TRP A 380 10.55 18.44 -4.81
CA TRP A 380 10.41 19.89 -4.58
C TRP A 380 9.61 20.19 -3.31
N MET A 381 8.53 19.43 -3.03
CA MET A 381 7.77 19.56 -1.79
C MET A 381 8.61 19.22 -0.55
N ALA A 382 9.46 18.20 -0.62
CA ALA A 382 10.38 17.85 0.47
C ALA A 382 11.44 18.95 0.74
N ILE A 383 11.96 19.59 -0.32
CA ILE A 383 12.88 20.74 -0.22
C ILE A 383 12.20 21.92 0.46
N THR A 384 10.96 22.24 0.10
CA THR A 384 10.20 23.35 0.70
C THR A 384 9.85 23.08 2.17
N THR A 385 9.64 21.83 2.54
CA THR A 385 9.45 21.43 3.95
C THR A 385 10.71 21.73 4.77
N ARG A 386 11.90 21.39 4.27
CA ARG A 386 13.19 21.66 4.92
C ARG A 386 13.46 23.16 5.14
N ARG A 387 13.08 24.01 4.17
CA ARG A 387 13.32 25.48 4.29
C ARG A 387 12.51 26.11 5.41
N VAL A 388 11.25 25.71 5.57
CA VAL A 388 10.40 26.24 6.66
C VAL A 388 10.92 25.87 8.05
N GLU A 389 11.59 24.73 8.19
CA GLU A 389 12.25 24.34 9.45
C GLU A 389 13.49 25.21 9.73
N GLY A 390 14.28 25.53 8.70
CA GLY A 390 15.44 26.41 8.81
C GLY A 390 15.05 27.82 9.24
N ASP A 391 14.00 28.37 8.63
CA ASP A 391 13.49 29.72 8.94
C ASP A 391 12.82 29.83 10.33
N ALA A 392 12.29 28.70 10.84
CA ALA A 392 11.69 28.65 12.19
C ALA A 392 12.75 28.42 13.31
N ALA A 393 13.94 28.01 12.96
CA ALA A 393 15.06 27.77 13.88
C ALA A 393 16.07 28.93 13.91
N ALA A 394 16.01 29.86 12.96
CA ALA A 394 16.77 31.11 12.89
C ALA A 394 15.98 32.25 13.53
#